data_ae1b48ce8d6b4b871a68e02bc92925d5
#
_entry.id   ae1b48ce8d6b4b871a68e02bc92925d5
#
_cell.length_a   1.000
_cell.length_b   1.000
_cell.length_c   1.000
_cell.angle_alpha   90.00
_cell.angle_beta   90.00
_cell.angle_gamma   90.00
#
_symmetry.space_group_name_H-M   'P 1'
#
loop_
_entity.id
_entity.type
_entity.pdbx_description
1 polymer ?
#
loop_
_entity_poly.entity_id
_entity_poly.type
_entity_poly.pdbx_seq_one_letter_code
_entity_poly.pdbx_strand_id
1 'polypeptide(L)'
;DFMVDKAFSRTQKQDDVYLLAEGLIDGKVVATHKVVPARRPEKILLWMDNEGTDLKADGSDFVTVVAAVADKNGNIKRLNNYNIRFSIEGEGRLLGGPGVLANPVPVKWGTAPVLVQSTLKPGKIRITASVLFEGSQMPISGELEFESKPSVFPLVYDAADAARIPLGSASAGQNTASKTDAEREVERLRKELNTLKLKEVERQQSEFGEKE
;
A
#
# COMPACT_ATOMS: atom_id res chain seq x y z
N ASP A 1 -0.96 11.70 30.63
CA ASP A 1 0.09 10.73 30.25
C ASP A 1 0.16 9.63 31.28
N PHE A 2 -0.07 8.38 30.86
CA PHE A 2 0.13 7.22 31.73
C PHE A 2 1.57 6.76 31.64
N MET A 3 2.34 6.93 32.71
CA MET A 3 3.68 6.38 32.81
C MET A 3 3.64 5.04 33.54
N VAL A 4 4.03 3.97 32.86
CA VAL A 4 4.21 2.66 33.48
C VAL A 4 5.65 2.52 33.92
N ASP A 5 5.88 2.24 35.21
CA ASP A 5 7.21 2.02 35.76
C ASP A 5 7.91 0.86 35.04
N LYS A 6 9.18 1.05 34.69
CA LYS A 6 10.01 0.01 34.06
C LYS A 6 10.15 -1.25 34.91
N ALA A 7 10.10 -1.13 36.22
CA ALA A 7 10.11 -2.27 37.14
C ALA A 7 8.84 -3.11 36.99
N PHE A 8 7.69 -2.45 36.87
CA PHE A 8 6.40 -3.09 36.69
C PHE A 8 6.33 -3.90 35.38
N SER A 9 6.87 -3.35 34.29
CA SER A 9 6.86 -4.00 32.98
C SER A 9 7.79 -5.24 32.89
N ARG A 10 8.77 -5.38 33.81
CA ARG A 10 9.74 -6.47 33.79
C ARG A 10 9.37 -7.64 34.69
N THR A 11 8.64 -7.40 35.76
CA THR A 11 8.40 -8.39 36.82
C THR A 11 7.05 -9.09 36.73
N GLN A 12 6.08 -8.50 36.04
CA GLN A 12 4.76 -9.08 35.90
C GLN A 12 4.64 -9.91 34.64
N LYS A 13 3.91 -11.01 34.74
CA LYS A 13 3.46 -11.78 33.57
C LYS A 13 2.62 -10.85 32.71
N GLN A 14 2.88 -10.79 31.41
CA GLN A 14 2.19 -9.90 30.49
C GLN A 14 0.64 -10.04 30.50
N ASP A 15 0.13 -11.18 30.97
CA ASP A 15 -1.31 -11.41 31.08
C ASP A 15 -1.98 -10.63 32.22
N ASP A 16 -1.19 -10.16 33.17
CA ASP A 16 -1.68 -9.43 34.35
C ASP A 16 -1.73 -7.90 34.11
N VAL A 17 -1.19 -7.45 32.97
CA VAL A 17 -1.19 -6.01 32.61
C VAL A 17 -2.23 -5.76 31.55
N TYR A 18 -3.21 -4.90 31.86
CA TYR A 18 -4.23 -4.48 30.92
C TYR A 18 -4.78 -3.09 31.25
N LEU A 19 -5.33 -2.43 30.26
CA LEU A 19 -6.16 -1.24 30.46
C LEU A 19 -7.62 -1.69 30.30
N LEU A 20 -8.44 -1.35 31.29
CA LEU A 20 -9.88 -1.56 31.28
C LEU A 20 -10.57 -0.20 31.28
N ALA A 21 -11.38 0.05 30.26
CA ALA A 21 -12.29 1.19 30.22
C ALA A 21 -13.70 0.68 30.47
N GLU A 22 -14.42 1.33 31.38
CA GLU A 22 -15.81 1.03 31.71
C GLU A 22 -16.68 2.26 31.46
N GLY A 23 -17.72 2.08 30.67
CA GLY A 23 -18.77 3.08 30.44
C GLY A 23 -19.90 2.86 31.46
N LEU A 24 -20.27 3.93 32.21
CA LEU A 24 -21.32 3.85 33.22
C LEU A 24 -22.51 4.73 32.80
N ILE A 25 -23.71 4.20 33.03
CA ILE A 25 -24.98 4.95 33.00
C ILE A 25 -25.65 4.72 34.35
N ASP A 26 -26.01 5.80 35.05
CA ASP A 26 -26.62 5.74 36.38
C ASP A 26 -25.84 4.86 37.39
N GLY A 27 -24.49 4.94 37.33
CA GLY A 27 -23.62 4.16 38.20
C GLY A 27 -23.51 2.67 37.85
N LYS A 28 -24.16 2.21 36.78
CA LYS A 28 -24.07 0.82 36.29
C LYS A 28 -23.13 0.75 35.07
N VAL A 29 -22.26 -0.25 35.07
CA VAL A 29 -21.37 -0.53 33.91
C VAL A 29 -22.25 -1.07 32.77
N VAL A 30 -22.27 -0.35 31.63
CA VAL A 30 -23.05 -0.71 30.43
C VAL A 30 -22.15 -1.10 29.26
N ALA A 31 -20.88 -0.74 29.31
CA ALA A 31 -19.90 -1.11 28.28
C ALA A 31 -18.52 -1.30 28.92
N THR A 32 -17.76 -2.25 28.39
CA THR A 32 -16.38 -2.48 28.81
C THR A 32 -15.48 -2.63 27.58
N HIS A 33 -14.28 -2.08 27.66
CA HIS A 33 -13.25 -2.27 26.66
C HIS A 33 -11.92 -2.59 27.36
N LYS A 34 -11.32 -3.73 27.01
CA LYS A 34 -10.06 -4.21 27.61
C LYS A 34 -8.98 -4.26 26.55
N VAL A 35 -7.86 -3.61 26.82
CA VAL A 35 -6.65 -3.62 25.98
C VAL A 35 -5.51 -4.27 26.72
N VAL A 36 -4.86 -5.24 26.11
CA VAL A 36 -3.66 -5.93 26.61
C VAL A 36 -2.45 -5.58 25.75
N PRO A 37 -1.26 -5.48 26.34
CA PRO A 37 -0.02 -5.26 25.58
C PRO A 37 0.23 -6.44 24.62
N ALA A 38 0.57 -6.11 23.37
CA ALA A 38 0.94 -7.13 22.40
C ALA A 38 2.27 -7.82 22.79
N ARG A 39 2.31 -9.11 22.65
CA ARG A 39 3.51 -9.94 22.84
C ARG A 39 4.42 -9.86 21.61
N ARG A 40 5.20 -10.92 21.39
CA ARG A 40 6.05 -11.07 20.23
C ARG A 40 5.19 -11.08 18.93
N PRO A 41 5.63 -10.39 17.87
CA PRO A 41 4.98 -10.47 16.57
C PRO A 41 4.99 -11.91 16.04
N GLU A 42 3.82 -12.41 15.63
CA GLU A 42 3.70 -13.76 15.07
C GLU A 42 2.95 -13.80 13.74
N LYS A 43 2.10 -12.82 13.48
CA LYS A 43 1.29 -12.77 12.25
C LYS A 43 1.03 -11.36 11.77
N ILE A 44 0.69 -11.25 10.48
CA ILE A 44 0.15 -10.04 9.88
C ILE A 44 -1.34 -10.24 9.70
N LEU A 45 -2.14 -9.33 10.24
CA LEU A 45 -3.57 -9.25 10.02
C LEU A 45 -3.83 -8.30 8.86
N LEU A 46 -4.82 -8.62 8.03
CA LEU A 46 -5.27 -7.76 6.93
C LEU A 46 -6.77 -7.54 7.04
N TRP A 47 -7.20 -6.31 6.77
CA TRP A 47 -8.61 -5.99 6.62
C TRP A 47 -8.79 -4.84 5.64
N MET A 48 -9.99 -4.75 5.12
CA MET A 48 -10.43 -3.67 4.26
C MET A 48 -11.01 -2.55 5.13
N ASP A 49 -10.57 -1.32 4.90
CA ASP A 49 -11.13 -0.11 5.53
C ASP A 49 -11.97 0.62 4.48
N ASN A 50 -13.23 0.24 4.37
CA ASN A 50 -14.15 0.68 3.33
C ASN A 50 -15.51 1.14 3.88
N GLU A 51 -15.66 1.21 5.22
CA GLU A 51 -16.91 1.60 5.89
C GLU A 51 -18.15 0.84 5.38
N GLY A 52 -17.96 -0.39 4.89
CA GLY A 52 -19.04 -1.24 4.37
C GLY A 52 -19.46 -0.93 2.92
N THR A 53 -18.74 -0.04 2.22
CA THR A 53 -18.97 0.21 0.79
C THR A 53 -18.30 -0.84 -0.09
N ASP A 54 -19.00 -1.26 -1.15
CA ASP A 54 -18.44 -2.17 -2.15
C ASP A 54 -17.46 -1.45 -3.07
N LEU A 55 -16.36 -2.11 -3.40
CA LEU A 55 -15.43 -1.66 -4.43
C LEU A 55 -16.07 -1.89 -5.81
N LYS A 56 -16.21 -0.83 -6.61
CA LYS A 56 -16.78 -0.89 -7.96
C LYS A 56 -15.70 -1.10 -9.01
N ALA A 57 -15.94 -2.00 -9.96
CA ALA A 57 -15.04 -2.26 -11.07
C ALA A 57 -15.20 -1.21 -12.17
N ASP A 58 -14.77 0.02 -11.87
CA ASP A 58 -14.85 1.17 -12.78
C ASP A 58 -13.48 1.69 -13.21
N GLY A 59 -12.41 1.02 -12.78
CA GLY A 59 -11.04 1.40 -13.10
C GLY A 59 -10.53 2.63 -12.36
N SER A 60 -11.38 3.30 -11.57
CA SER A 60 -11.03 4.49 -10.79
C SER A 60 -11.30 4.33 -9.29
N ASP A 61 -12.27 3.51 -8.93
CA ASP A 61 -12.62 3.27 -7.55
C ASP A 61 -11.51 2.52 -6.80
N PHE A 62 -11.31 2.84 -5.54
CA PHE A 62 -10.25 2.26 -4.73
C PHE A 62 -10.68 2.04 -3.29
N VAL A 63 -9.98 1.16 -2.62
CA VAL A 63 -10.18 0.83 -1.21
C VAL A 63 -8.84 0.82 -0.48
N THR A 64 -8.86 1.15 0.80
CA THR A 64 -7.71 1.02 1.66
C THR A 64 -7.68 -0.38 2.26
N VAL A 65 -6.56 -1.10 2.08
CA VAL A 65 -6.27 -2.33 2.80
C VAL A 65 -5.22 -2.02 3.85
N VAL A 66 -5.50 -2.40 5.09
CA VAL A 66 -4.61 -2.16 6.22
C VAL A 66 -4.01 -3.48 6.67
N ALA A 67 -2.67 -3.50 6.77
CA ALA A 67 -1.93 -4.58 7.40
C ALA A 67 -1.57 -4.18 8.83
N ALA A 68 -1.70 -5.10 9.78
CA ALA A 68 -1.26 -4.91 11.15
C ALA A 68 -0.36 -6.05 11.61
N VAL A 69 0.76 -5.70 12.24
CA VAL A 69 1.65 -6.66 12.88
C VAL A 69 1.06 -7.03 14.24
N ALA A 70 0.75 -8.29 14.45
CA ALA A 70 0.07 -8.77 15.64
C ALA A 70 0.79 -9.97 16.30
N ASP A 71 0.51 -10.14 17.57
CA ASP A 71 0.89 -11.36 18.31
C ASP A 71 -0.05 -12.52 17.98
N LYS A 72 0.20 -13.70 18.57
CA LYS A 72 -0.62 -14.90 18.37
C LYS A 72 -2.11 -14.69 18.71
N ASN A 73 -2.38 -13.82 19.68
CA ASN A 73 -3.74 -13.53 20.16
C ASN A 73 -4.46 -12.46 19.31
N GLY A 74 -3.75 -11.83 18.34
CA GLY A 74 -4.29 -10.75 17.52
C GLY A 74 -4.11 -9.35 18.09
N ASN A 75 -3.37 -9.19 19.20
CA ASN A 75 -3.07 -7.88 19.73
C ASN A 75 -2.04 -7.17 18.84
N ILE A 76 -2.37 -5.97 18.38
CA ILE A 76 -1.51 -5.21 17.46
C ILE A 76 -0.26 -4.71 18.19
N LYS A 77 0.91 -5.04 17.66
CA LYS A 77 2.22 -4.57 18.13
C LYS A 77 2.46 -3.15 17.65
N ARG A 78 2.06 -2.17 18.46
CA ARG A 78 2.11 -0.74 18.07
C ARG A 78 3.53 -0.19 17.94
N LEU A 79 4.46 -0.68 18.78
CA LEU A 79 5.86 -0.27 18.73
C LEU A 79 6.68 -1.31 17.97
N ASN A 80 6.76 -1.15 16.66
CA ASN A 80 7.64 -1.90 15.79
C ASN A 80 8.06 -1.00 14.60
N ASN A 81 9.13 -1.40 13.91
CA ASN A 81 9.72 -0.69 12.79
C ASN A 81 9.85 -1.56 11.53
N TYR A 82 8.96 -2.53 11.37
CA TYR A 82 8.93 -3.35 10.17
C TYR A 82 8.54 -2.53 8.94
N ASN A 83 8.96 -3.03 7.78
CA ASN A 83 8.46 -2.59 6.49
C ASN A 83 7.62 -3.72 5.90
N ILE A 84 6.39 -3.43 5.53
CA ILE A 84 5.46 -4.38 4.93
C ILE A 84 5.50 -4.24 3.42
N ARG A 85 5.72 -5.37 2.74
CA ARG A 85 5.57 -5.49 1.29
C ARG A 85 4.22 -6.10 1.01
N PHE A 86 3.47 -5.45 0.13
CA PHE A 86 2.22 -5.98 -0.39
C PHE A 86 2.44 -6.55 -1.79
N SER A 87 1.74 -7.65 -2.08
CA SER A 87 1.55 -8.19 -3.42
C SER A 87 0.07 -8.35 -3.71
N ILE A 88 -0.30 -8.31 -4.98
CA ILE A 88 -1.68 -8.36 -5.42
C ILE A 88 -1.81 -9.31 -6.60
N GLU A 89 -2.92 -10.06 -6.63
CA GLU A 89 -3.34 -10.92 -7.72
C GLU A 89 -4.82 -10.65 -8.04
N GLY A 90 -5.22 -10.86 -9.30
CA GLY A 90 -6.61 -10.71 -9.76
C GLY A 90 -6.94 -9.32 -10.32
N GLU A 91 -8.20 -8.89 -10.15
CA GLU A 91 -8.77 -7.73 -10.84
C GLU A 91 -8.58 -6.41 -10.06
N GLY A 92 -7.35 -6.18 -9.61
CA GLY A 92 -6.94 -4.98 -8.90
C GLY A 92 -5.48 -4.61 -9.12
N ARG A 93 -5.11 -3.40 -8.73
CA ARG A 93 -3.73 -2.92 -8.73
C ARG A 93 -3.40 -2.14 -7.48
N LEU A 94 -2.16 -2.27 -7.00
CA LEU A 94 -1.66 -1.42 -5.91
C LEU A 94 -1.37 -0.03 -6.45
N LEU A 95 -1.80 1.00 -5.72
CA LEU A 95 -1.46 2.38 -6.04
C LEU A 95 -0.18 2.79 -5.34
N GLY A 96 0.69 3.48 -6.09
CA GLY A 96 2.00 3.91 -5.63
C GLY A 96 3.07 2.81 -5.74
N GLY A 97 4.31 3.21 -5.45
CA GLY A 97 5.48 2.36 -5.57
C GLY A 97 6.61 2.79 -4.63
N PRO A 98 7.82 2.22 -4.78
CA PRO A 98 8.94 2.50 -3.89
C PRO A 98 9.33 3.98 -3.82
N GLY A 99 9.20 4.71 -4.92
CA GLY A 99 9.57 6.12 -5.00
C GLY A 99 8.76 7.06 -4.11
N VAL A 100 7.56 6.64 -3.70
CA VAL A 100 6.67 7.38 -2.77
C VAL A 100 6.45 6.63 -1.46
N LEU A 101 7.29 5.61 -1.16
CA LEU A 101 7.18 4.75 0.01
C LEU A 101 5.81 4.09 0.19
N ALA A 102 5.11 3.86 -0.91
CA ALA A 102 3.78 3.25 -0.90
C ALA A 102 3.83 1.72 -0.91
N ASN A 103 4.94 1.12 -1.34
CA ASN A 103 5.20 -0.32 -1.26
C ASN A 103 6.70 -0.61 -1.52
N PRO A 104 7.46 -1.07 -0.53
CA PRO A 104 7.05 -1.42 0.84
C PRO A 104 6.67 -0.21 1.70
N VAL A 105 5.77 -0.41 2.67
CA VAL A 105 5.28 0.61 3.58
C VAL A 105 5.90 0.44 4.97
N PRO A 106 6.48 1.49 5.55
CA PRO A 106 6.93 1.43 6.94
C PRO A 106 5.73 1.37 7.88
N VAL A 107 5.79 0.45 8.83
CA VAL A 107 4.76 0.29 9.86
C VAL A 107 4.78 1.51 10.79
N LYS A 108 3.62 2.12 10.99
CA LYS A 108 3.42 3.20 11.97
C LYS A 108 2.31 2.81 12.94
N TRP A 109 2.60 2.88 14.23
CA TRP A 109 1.66 2.49 15.28
C TRP A 109 1.09 1.07 15.13
N GLY A 110 1.89 0.16 14.56
CA GLY A 110 1.55 -1.23 14.35
C GLY A 110 0.82 -1.53 13.04
N THR A 111 0.53 -0.53 12.21
CA THR A 111 -0.22 -0.67 10.97
C THR A 111 0.52 -0.10 9.76
N ALA A 112 0.19 -0.62 8.59
CA ALA A 112 0.68 -0.17 7.29
C ALA A 112 -0.48 -0.22 6.28
N PRO A 113 -0.97 0.92 5.78
CA PRO A 113 -2.03 0.95 4.77
C PRO A 113 -1.47 0.84 3.36
N VAL A 114 -2.28 0.30 2.44
CA VAL A 114 -2.05 0.35 1.00
C VAL A 114 -3.35 0.64 0.27
N LEU A 115 -3.28 1.38 -0.81
CA LEU A 115 -4.45 1.64 -1.67
C LEU A 115 -4.52 0.60 -2.79
N VAL A 116 -5.69 0.03 -2.96
CA VAL A 116 -6.00 -0.97 -3.98
C VAL A 116 -7.07 -0.39 -4.90
N GLN A 117 -6.72 -0.19 -6.15
CA GLN A 117 -7.63 0.31 -7.19
C GLN A 117 -8.19 -0.86 -7.99
N SER A 118 -9.47 -0.81 -8.31
CA SER A 118 -10.14 -1.78 -9.17
C SER A 118 -9.66 -1.69 -10.63
N THR A 119 -9.85 -2.76 -11.40
CA THR A 119 -9.84 -2.73 -12.86
C THR A 119 -11.24 -2.43 -13.39
N LEU A 120 -11.39 -2.35 -14.72
CA LEU A 120 -12.70 -2.25 -15.38
C LEU A 120 -13.48 -3.56 -15.33
N LYS A 121 -12.82 -4.66 -14.99
CA LYS A 121 -13.41 -5.98 -14.95
C LYS A 121 -13.71 -6.36 -13.49
N PRO A 122 -14.96 -6.67 -13.15
CA PRO A 122 -15.31 -7.15 -11.82
C PRO A 122 -14.70 -8.53 -11.59
N GLY A 123 -14.25 -8.77 -10.36
CA GLY A 123 -13.67 -10.07 -10.02
C GLY A 123 -12.95 -10.08 -8.70
N LYS A 124 -12.33 -11.22 -8.43
CA LYS A 124 -11.58 -11.46 -7.19
C LYS A 124 -10.26 -10.71 -7.18
N ILE A 125 -9.93 -10.21 -6.00
CA ILE A 125 -8.69 -9.53 -5.68
C ILE A 125 -8.11 -10.21 -4.44
N ARG A 126 -6.87 -10.67 -4.53
CA ARG A 126 -6.13 -11.27 -3.42
C ARG A 126 -4.93 -10.40 -3.09
N ILE A 127 -4.82 -9.99 -1.83
CA ILE A 127 -3.72 -9.20 -1.31
C ILE A 127 -2.94 -10.07 -0.32
N THR A 128 -1.62 -10.12 -0.49
CA THR A 128 -0.72 -10.73 0.49
C THR A 128 0.19 -9.67 1.06
N ALA A 129 0.37 -9.66 2.39
CA ALA A 129 1.30 -8.77 3.07
C ALA A 129 2.37 -9.58 3.80
N SER A 130 3.63 -9.20 3.62
CA SER A 130 4.78 -9.83 4.25
C SER A 130 5.76 -8.79 4.77
N VAL A 131 6.58 -9.17 5.75
CA VAL A 131 7.68 -8.31 6.17
C VAL A 131 8.78 -8.33 5.11
N LEU A 132 9.38 -7.17 4.84
CA LEU A 132 10.36 -7.00 3.76
C LEU A 132 11.63 -7.81 3.96
N PHE A 133 12.10 -7.94 5.20
CA PHE A 133 13.33 -8.64 5.54
C PHE A 133 13.03 -9.96 6.21
N GLU A 134 13.60 -11.02 5.68
CA GLU A 134 13.49 -12.36 6.28
C GLU A 134 14.43 -12.51 7.48
N GLY A 135 13.95 -13.20 8.48
CA GLY A 135 14.70 -13.57 9.68
C GLY A 135 14.06 -14.74 10.38
N SER A 136 14.79 -15.43 11.24
CA SER A 136 14.34 -16.66 11.91
C SER A 136 13.08 -16.53 12.78
N GLN A 137 12.57 -15.32 12.94
CA GLN A 137 11.45 -15.02 13.84
C GLN A 137 10.49 -13.98 13.26
N MET A 138 10.26 -14.06 11.96
CA MET A 138 9.37 -13.14 11.26
C MET A 138 7.90 -13.53 11.46
N PRO A 139 6.99 -12.54 11.49
CA PRO A 139 5.56 -12.81 11.48
C PRO A 139 5.15 -13.55 10.21
N ILE A 140 4.19 -14.46 10.35
CA ILE A 140 3.57 -15.14 9.21
C ILE A 140 2.86 -14.10 8.35
N SER A 141 3.02 -14.18 7.04
CA SER A 141 2.35 -13.33 6.06
C SER A 141 0.84 -13.38 6.21
N GLY A 142 0.21 -12.22 6.05
CA GLY A 142 -1.25 -12.10 6.01
C GLY A 142 -1.77 -12.19 4.60
N GLU A 143 -3.00 -12.65 4.44
CA GLU A 143 -3.72 -12.74 3.18
C GLU A 143 -5.15 -12.23 3.36
N LEU A 144 -5.67 -11.52 2.35
CA LEU A 144 -7.03 -11.01 2.29
C LEU A 144 -7.57 -11.21 0.87
N GLU A 145 -8.76 -11.78 0.75
CA GLU A 145 -9.47 -11.94 -0.52
C GLU A 145 -10.80 -11.18 -0.46
N PHE A 146 -11.10 -10.43 -1.50
CA PHE A 146 -12.36 -9.71 -1.69
C PHE A 146 -12.68 -9.56 -3.17
N GLU A 147 -13.85 -9.02 -3.51
CA GLU A 147 -14.31 -8.88 -4.88
C GLU A 147 -14.70 -7.44 -5.21
N SER A 148 -14.34 -6.99 -6.41
CA SER A 148 -14.91 -5.80 -6.99
C SER A 148 -16.24 -6.12 -7.67
N LYS A 149 -17.23 -5.24 -7.47
CA LYS A 149 -18.59 -5.39 -8.02
C LYS A 149 -18.70 -4.75 -9.40
N PRO A 150 -19.53 -5.27 -10.28
CA PRO A 150 -19.82 -4.63 -11.57
C PRO A 150 -20.26 -3.18 -11.37
N SER A 151 -19.74 -2.28 -12.21
CA SER A 151 -20.19 -0.89 -12.28
C SER A 151 -20.87 -0.65 -13.61
N VAL A 152 -22.02 0.00 -13.56
CA VAL A 152 -22.72 0.45 -14.78
C VAL A 152 -22.33 1.90 -15.00
N PHE A 153 -21.57 2.14 -16.08
CA PHE A 153 -21.24 3.51 -16.48
C PHE A 153 -22.39 4.06 -17.33
N PRO A 154 -22.90 5.24 -17.04
CA PRO A 154 -23.72 5.92 -18.01
C PRO A 154 -22.85 6.17 -19.26
N LEU A 155 -23.32 5.67 -20.41
CA LEU A 155 -22.70 6.02 -21.68
C LEU A 155 -22.81 7.54 -21.85
N VAL A 156 -21.66 8.22 -21.93
CA VAL A 156 -21.60 9.67 -22.20
C VAL A 156 -22.03 9.97 -23.64
N TYR A 157 -21.99 8.95 -24.49
CA TYR A 157 -22.42 9.02 -25.89
C TYR A 157 -23.67 8.15 -26.09
N ASP A 158 -24.62 8.69 -26.85
CA ASP A 158 -25.74 7.91 -27.36
C ASP A 158 -25.21 6.72 -28.19
N ALA A 159 -25.94 5.60 -28.18
CA ALA A 159 -25.61 4.43 -29.01
C ALA A 159 -25.48 4.79 -30.52
N ALA A 160 -26.25 5.79 -30.98
CA ALA A 160 -26.17 6.33 -32.33
C ALA A 160 -24.85 7.08 -32.57
N ASP A 161 -24.32 7.80 -31.57
CA ASP A 161 -23.04 8.49 -31.67
C ASP A 161 -21.86 7.51 -31.60
N ALA A 162 -21.97 6.48 -30.78
CA ALA A 162 -20.98 5.40 -30.71
C ALA A 162 -20.83 4.67 -32.05
N ALA A 163 -21.93 4.51 -32.81
CA ALA A 163 -21.91 3.90 -34.14
C ALA A 163 -21.27 4.82 -35.23
N ARG A 164 -21.19 6.11 -34.96
CA ARG A 164 -20.55 7.11 -35.86
C ARG A 164 -19.05 7.27 -35.62
N ILE A 165 -18.57 6.89 -34.42
CA ILE A 165 -17.14 6.85 -34.17
C ILE A 165 -16.59 5.69 -34.97
N PRO A 166 -15.74 5.90 -35.99
CA PRO A 166 -15.08 4.79 -36.67
C PRO A 166 -14.32 4.05 -35.59
N LEU A 167 -14.71 2.85 -35.29
CA LEU A 167 -13.86 1.90 -34.62
C LEU A 167 -12.62 1.78 -35.49
N GLY A 168 -11.64 2.66 -35.23
CA GLY A 168 -10.32 2.48 -35.77
C GLY A 168 -9.98 1.04 -35.50
N SER A 169 -9.83 0.26 -36.53
CA SER A 169 -9.41 -1.12 -36.44
C SER A 169 -8.31 -1.13 -35.37
N ALA A 170 -8.58 -1.84 -34.27
CA ALA A 170 -7.56 -2.12 -33.28
C ALA A 170 -6.52 -3.00 -33.97
N SER A 171 -5.72 -2.41 -34.83
CA SER A 171 -4.45 -2.96 -35.24
C SER A 171 -3.59 -2.92 -33.99
N ALA A 172 -3.51 -4.06 -33.35
CA ALA A 172 -2.46 -4.32 -32.39
C ALA A 172 -1.13 -3.85 -33.02
N GLY A 173 -0.49 -2.90 -32.39
CA GLY A 173 0.89 -2.61 -32.67
C GLY A 173 1.11 -1.38 -33.55
N GLN A 174 1.92 -0.54 -33.01
CA GLN A 174 2.60 0.62 -33.54
C GLN A 174 1.82 1.94 -33.38
N ASN A 175 1.96 2.50 -32.18
CA ASN A 175 1.96 3.93 -31.98
C ASN A 175 3.11 4.56 -32.78
N THR A 176 2.92 4.71 -34.07
CA THR A 176 3.62 5.71 -34.88
C THR A 176 2.77 6.99 -34.90
N ALA A 177 2.32 7.45 -33.74
CA ALA A 177 1.99 8.84 -33.60
C ALA A 177 3.30 9.58 -33.85
N SER A 178 3.42 10.34 -34.95
CA SER A 178 4.55 11.20 -35.17
C SER A 178 4.66 12.10 -33.97
N LYS A 179 5.78 11.96 -33.24
CA LYS A 179 6.08 12.79 -32.09
C LYS A 179 5.88 14.23 -32.45
N THR A 180 5.17 14.97 -31.65
CA THR A 180 5.03 16.43 -31.85
C THR A 180 6.42 17.07 -31.85
N ASP A 181 6.57 18.21 -32.51
CA ASP A 181 7.87 18.90 -32.56
C ASP A 181 8.39 19.21 -31.15
N ALA A 182 7.49 19.46 -30.19
CA ALA A 182 7.83 19.60 -28.78
C ALA A 182 8.39 18.33 -28.15
N GLU A 183 7.83 17.15 -28.46
CA GLU A 183 8.35 15.86 -27.96
C GLU A 183 9.72 15.52 -28.54
N ARG A 184 9.95 15.86 -29.81
CA ARG A 184 11.27 15.69 -30.45
C ARG A 184 12.33 16.60 -29.81
N GLU A 185 11.96 17.83 -29.51
CA GLU A 185 12.85 18.78 -28.84
C GLU A 185 13.18 18.35 -27.40
N VAL A 186 12.19 17.88 -26.64
CA VAL A 186 12.42 17.31 -25.30
C VAL A 186 13.35 16.09 -25.35
N GLU A 187 13.20 15.23 -26.34
CA GLU A 187 14.08 14.07 -26.49
C GLU A 187 15.53 14.49 -26.88
N ARG A 188 15.65 15.52 -27.72
CA ARG A 188 16.95 16.11 -28.08
C ARG A 188 17.65 16.69 -26.84
N LEU A 189 16.93 17.52 -26.08
CA LEU A 189 17.46 18.13 -24.86
C LEU A 189 17.86 17.11 -23.79
N ARG A 190 17.10 16.01 -23.67
CA ARG A 190 17.48 14.91 -22.78
C ARG A 190 18.76 14.20 -23.20
N LYS A 191 18.98 14.00 -24.51
CA LYS A 191 20.22 13.42 -25.02
C LYS A 191 21.41 14.35 -24.79
N GLU A 192 21.25 15.64 -25.02
CA GLU A 192 22.28 16.64 -24.73
C GLU A 192 22.63 16.70 -23.23
N LEU A 193 21.61 16.68 -22.36
CA LEU A 193 21.83 16.68 -20.92
C LEU A 193 22.61 15.43 -20.46
N ASN A 194 22.29 14.27 -21.01
CA ASN A 194 23.00 13.02 -20.66
C ASN A 194 24.45 13.04 -21.16
N THR A 195 24.72 13.61 -22.34
CA THR A 195 26.09 13.77 -22.85
C THR A 195 26.91 14.76 -22.02
N LEU A 196 26.31 15.84 -21.56
CA LEU A 196 26.95 16.80 -20.66
C LEU A 196 27.26 16.19 -19.29
N LYS A 197 26.33 15.41 -18.73
CA LYS A 197 26.57 14.70 -17.48
C LYS A 197 27.71 13.68 -17.58
N LEU A 198 27.78 12.94 -18.68
CA LEU A 198 28.88 12.01 -18.94
C LEU A 198 30.22 12.74 -18.99
N LYS A 199 30.32 13.84 -19.75
CA LYS A 199 31.53 14.65 -19.82
C LYS A 199 31.94 15.25 -18.48
N GLU A 200 30.99 15.64 -17.66
CA GLU A 200 31.24 16.14 -16.30
C GLU A 200 31.82 15.04 -15.39
N VAL A 201 31.31 13.82 -15.47
CA VAL A 201 31.82 12.66 -14.74
C VAL A 201 33.24 12.31 -15.20
N GLU A 202 33.49 12.31 -16.52
CA GLU A 202 34.83 12.08 -17.09
C GLU A 202 35.83 13.15 -16.64
N ARG A 203 35.41 14.43 -16.60
CA ARG A 203 36.23 15.53 -16.10
C ARG A 203 36.58 15.33 -14.62
N GLN A 204 35.60 15.00 -13.80
CA GLN A 204 35.83 14.74 -12.38
C GLN A 204 36.77 13.54 -12.16
N GLN A 205 36.64 12.48 -12.96
CA GLN A 205 37.54 11.33 -12.88
C GLN A 205 38.96 11.66 -13.29
N SER A 206 39.16 12.52 -14.32
CA SER A 206 40.50 12.95 -14.73
C SER A 206 41.16 13.86 -13.68
N GLU A 207 40.40 14.74 -13.03
CA GLU A 207 40.91 15.61 -11.94
C GLU A 207 41.30 14.82 -10.67
N PHE A 208 40.69 13.65 -10.44
CA PHE A 208 41.05 12.76 -9.34
C PHE A 208 42.25 11.87 -9.66
N GLY A 209 42.47 11.51 -10.95
CA GLY A 209 43.59 10.68 -11.40
C GLY A 209 44.94 11.41 -11.51
N GLU A 210 44.98 12.75 -11.52
CA GLU A 210 46.19 13.53 -11.54
C GLU A 210 46.75 13.88 -10.13
N LYS A 211 46.14 13.40 -9.06
CA LYS A 211 46.52 13.67 -7.66
C LYS A 211 47.16 12.47 -6.95
N GLU A 212 47.44 11.38 -7.62
CA GLU A 212 48.33 10.31 -7.19
C GLU A 212 49.66 10.39 -7.95
#